data_816ec75f9b6ae95366471c8e7c777461
#
_entry.id   816ec75f9b6ae95366471c8e7c777461
#
_cell.length_a   1.000
_cell.length_b   1.000
_cell.length_c   1.000
_cell.angle_alpha   90.00
_cell.angle_beta   90.00
_cell.angle_gamma   90.00
#
_symmetry.space_group_name_H-M   'P 1'
#
loop_
_entity.id
_entity.type
_entity.pdbx_description
1 polymer ?
#
loop_
_entity_poly.entity_id
_entity_poly.type
_entity_poly.pdbx_seq_one_letter_code
_entity_poly.pdbx_strand_id
1 'polypeptide(L)'
;MRLVKKSLIAAAITAACGAAMAASLPEIEVLATGGTIAGSGNSATGSAYTAGKVSVNHLVAAVPQLADIAKVTPKQVVQIGSQDMTDDVWLKLAKTINADCSKVDGFVITHGTDTMEETAYFLNLTVKCKKPVVLVGAMLPSTGLGADGPRNLYNAVLTAATKETAKQGVVVAMNNIVVGARDMMKSNTVQPETFIAANFGKVGTIFNNKVTYESTTLRPHTTKTPFDVSKLDKLPKVGIVYNHGGVEGIQAQALVDAGYEGIVNAGVGNGNIHKSIFPILEKAAKSGIAVVRSSRVPTGATTKDAEVDDAKYGFLSSGTLNPQKARVLLQLGLTKTKDVKKLQEYFDKY
;
A
#
# COMPACT_ATOMS: atom_id res chain seq x y z
N MET A 1 8.93 17.91 -76.51
CA MET A 1 9.61 16.97 -75.61
C MET A 1 9.75 17.51 -74.20
N ARG A 2 8.61 17.76 -73.50
CA ARG A 2 8.59 18.34 -72.12
C ARG A 2 7.30 17.98 -71.40
N LEU A 3 6.79 16.75 -71.45
CA LEU A 3 5.51 16.37 -70.84
C LEU A 3 5.49 14.97 -70.16
N VAL A 4 6.64 14.31 -69.98
CA VAL A 4 6.69 12.93 -69.45
C VAL A 4 7.41 12.85 -68.09
N LYS A 5 7.81 13.94 -67.44
CA LYS A 5 8.54 13.91 -66.17
C LYS A 5 7.73 14.29 -64.89
N LYS A 6 6.42 14.49 -65.01
CA LYS A 6 5.60 14.87 -63.83
C LYS A 6 4.70 13.75 -63.23
N SER A 7 4.66 12.54 -63.84
CA SER A 7 3.76 11.48 -63.39
C SER A 7 4.41 10.41 -62.54
N LEU A 8 5.71 10.48 -62.26
CA LEU A 8 6.42 9.44 -61.43
C LEU A 8 6.70 9.85 -60.01
N ILE A 9 6.33 11.09 -59.58
CA ILE A 9 6.52 11.53 -58.19
C ILE A 9 5.21 11.35 -57.34
N ALA A 10 4.07 11.19 -57.98
CA ALA A 10 2.79 11.01 -57.25
C ALA A 10 2.53 9.60 -56.75
N ALA A 11 3.25 8.57 -57.24
CA ALA A 11 3.03 7.19 -56.86
C ALA A 11 3.90 6.68 -55.68
N ALA A 12 4.84 7.49 -55.18
CA ALA A 12 5.73 7.12 -54.08
C ALA A 12 5.28 7.61 -52.69
N ILE A 13 4.20 8.43 -52.59
CA ILE A 13 3.73 9.02 -51.34
C ILE A 13 2.57 8.19 -50.71
N THR A 14 1.99 7.27 -51.44
CA THR A 14 0.85 6.48 -50.96
C THR A 14 1.21 5.12 -50.31
N ALA A 15 2.50 4.80 -50.21
CA ALA A 15 2.92 3.50 -49.57
C ALA A 15 3.54 3.69 -48.17
N ALA A 16 3.51 4.89 -47.60
CA ALA A 16 4.00 5.18 -46.25
C ALA A 16 2.87 5.44 -45.21
N CYS A 17 1.65 5.00 -45.51
CA CYS A 17 0.66 4.76 -44.42
C CYS A 17 1.07 3.50 -43.71
N GLY A 18 2.12 3.64 -42.86
CA GLY A 18 2.57 2.59 -41.96
C GLY A 18 1.40 2.08 -41.19
N ALA A 19 1.24 0.77 -41.17
CA ALA A 19 0.43 0.09 -40.19
C ALA A 19 0.81 0.64 -38.83
N ALA A 20 0.01 1.56 -38.29
CA ALA A 20 0.01 1.81 -36.86
C ALA A 20 -0.32 0.45 -36.24
N MET A 21 0.71 -0.29 -35.84
CA MET A 21 0.52 -1.49 -35.04
C MET A 21 -0.32 -1.02 -33.85
N ALA A 22 -1.58 -1.44 -33.82
CA ALA A 22 -2.42 -1.22 -32.64
C ALA A 22 -1.60 -1.77 -31.48
N ALA A 23 -1.15 -0.89 -30.59
CA ALA A 23 -0.37 -1.29 -29.43
C ALA A 23 -1.23 -2.34 -28.68
N SER A 24 -0.68 -3.51 -28.46
CA SER A 24 -1.40 -4.55 -27.69
C SER A 24 -1.78 -3.98 -26.34
N LEU A 25 -3.01 -4.25 -25.91
CA LEU A 25 -3.46 -3.86 -24.57
C LEU A 25 -2.49 -4.43 -23.52
N PRO A 26 -2.17 -3.66 -22.47
CA PRO A 26 -1.30 -4.12 -21.40
C PRO A 26 -1.90 -5.33 -20.66
N GLU A 27 -1.04 -6.23 -20.22
CA GLU A 27 -1.43 -7.41 -19.45
C GLU A 27 -1.39 -7.07 -17.96
N ILE A 28 -2.55 -7.11 -17.29
CA ILE A 28 -2.69 -6.75 -15.87
C ILE A 28 -3.14 -7.98 -15.07
N GLU A 29 -2.35 -8.36 -14.07
CA GLU A 29 -2.73 -9.40 -13.11
C GLU A 29 -3.51 -8.79 -11.94
N VAL A 30 -4.71 -9.30 -11.69
CA VAL A 30 -5.55 -8.92 -10.54
C VAL A 30 -5.40 -9.96 -9.45
N LEU A 31 -4.67 -9.61 -8.39
CA LEU A 31 -4.43 -10.41 -7.21
C LEU A 31 -5.52 -10.14 -6.17
N ALA A 32 -6.40 -11.10 -5.89
CA ALA A 32 -7.49 -10.88 -4.96
C ALA A 32 -7.19 -11.42 -3.56
N THR A 33 -7.43 -10.58 -2.54
CA THR A 33 -7.31 -10.97 -1.13
C THR A 33 -8.65 -11.01 -0.38
N GLY A 34 -9.74 -10.52 -1.00
CA GLY A 34 -11.07 -10.45 -0.39
C GLY A 34 -11.50 -9.02 -0.09
N GLY A 35 -11.98 -8.76 1.11
CA GLY A 35 -12.44 -7.44 1.56
C GLY A 35 -13.87 -7.08 1.12
N THR A 36 -14.27 -5.82 1.36
CA THR A 36 -15.60 -5.28 1.04
C THR A 36 -15.88 -5.24 -0.46
N ILE A 37 -14.88 -5.00 -1.29
CA ILE A 37 -15.03 -5.02 -2.75
C ILE A 37 -15.54 -6.37 -3.26
N ALA A 38 -15.17 -7.45 -2.55
CA ALA A 38 -15.66 -8.82 -2.74
C ALA A 38 -16.75 -9.17 -1.71
N GLY A 39 -17.35 -8.19 -1.06
CA GLY A 39 -18.39 -8.36 -0.05
C GLY A 39 -19.79 -8.43 -0.64
N SER A 40 -20.66 -9.22 0.00
CA SER A 40 -22.07 -9.36 -0.36
C SER A 40 -22.94 -9.27 0.89
N GLY A 41 -24.00 -8.47 0.82
CA GLY A 41 -25.03 -8.32 1.84
C GLY A 41 -26.42 -8.70 1.31
N ASN A 42 -27.35 -8.87 2.23
CA ASN A 42 -28.73 -9.24 1.89
C ASN A 42 -29.64 -8.02 1.62
N SER A 43 -29.14 -6.80 1.83
CA SER A 43 -29.90 -5.56 1.64
C SER A 43 -29.09 -4.55 0.86
N ALA A 44 -29.73 -3.91 -0.12
CA ALA A 44 -29.09 -2.85 -0.91
C ALA A 44 -28.88 -1.54 -0.13
N THR A 45 -29.61 -1.34 0.96
CA THR A 45 -29.57 -0.10 1.77
C THR A 45 -29.03 -0.36 3.19
N GLY A 46 -28.80 -1.62 3.56
CA GLY A 46 -28.28 -2.00 4.87
C GLY A 46 -26.75 -2.02 4.89
N SER A 47 -26.19 -1.82 6.07
CA SER A 47 -24.73 -1.87 6.30
C SER A 47 -24.18 -3.26 6.58
N ALA A 48 -25.05 -4.26 6.80
CA ALA A 48 -24.64 -5.63 7.10
C ALA A 48 -24.23 -6.39 5.83
N TYR A 49 -22.99 -6.88 5.80
CA TYR A 49 -22.46 -7.69 4.70
C TYR A 49 -21.38 -8.65 5.21
N THR A 50 -21.04 -9.64 4.39
CA THR A 50 -19.89 -10.51 4.63
C THR A 50 -18.78 -10.19 3.61
N ALA A 51 -17.61 -9.81 4.10
CA ALA A 51 -16.44 -9.55 3.27
C ALA A 51 -15.94 -10.82 2.57
N GLY A 52 -15.33 -10.69 1.39
CA GLY A 52 -14.65 -11.78 0.71
C GLY A 52 -15.56 -12.89 0.16
N LYS A 53 -16.87 -12.70 -0.01
CA LYS A 53 -17.77 -13.74 -0.53
C LYS A 53 -17.73 -13.90 -2.06
N VAL A 54 -17.35 -12.86 -2.78
CA VAL A 54 -17.34 -12.83 -4.24
C VAL A 54 -15.95 -13.20 -4.75
N SER A 55 -15.88 -14.15 -5.70
CA SER A 55 -14.62 -14.55 -6.30
C SER A 55 -14.02 -13.47 -7.20
N VAL A 56 -12.71 -13.51 -7.41
CA VAL A 56 -12.02 -12.56 -8.30
C VAL A 56 -12.56 -12.59 -9.74
N ASN A 57 -12.94 -13.77 -10.25
CA ASN A 57 -13.53 -13.89 -11.58
C ASN A 57 -14.86 -13.14 -11.69
N HIS A 58 -15.69 -13.18 -10.66
CA HIS A 58 -16.95 -12.42 -10.59
C HIS A 58 -16.70 -10.91 -10.54
N LEU A 59 -15.70 -10.46 -9.77
CA LEU A 59 -15.34 -9.04 -9.70
C LEU A 59 -14.92 -8.50 -11.06
N VAL A 60 -14.07 -9.23 -11.79
CA VAL A 60 -13.63 -8.86 -13.13
C VAL A 60 -14.79 -8.89 -14.12
N ALA A 61 -15.63 -9.94 -14.10
CA ALA A 61 -16.78 -10.07 -14.99
C ALA A 61 -17.85 -8.97 -14.76
N ALA A 62 -17.94 -8.42 -13.54
CA ALA A 62 -18.85 -7.32 -13.23
C ALA A 62 -18.45 -5.97 -13.86
N VAL A 63 -17.24 -5.88 -14.45
CA VAL A 63 -16.72 -4.66 -15.10
C VAL A 63 -16.22 -4.99 -16.51
N PRO A 64 -17.11 -5.28 -17.47
CA PRO A 64 -16.72 -5.69 -18.83
C PRO A 64 -15.88 -4.63 -19.57
N GLN A 65 -15.99 -3.37 -19.20
CA GLN A 65 -15.19 -2.26 -19.74
C GLN A 65 -13.66 -2.40 -19.48
N LEU A 66 -13.24 -3.32 -18.62
CA LEU A 66 -11.83 -3.63 -18.42
C LEU A 66 -11.18 -4.13 -19.70
N ALA A 67 -11.93 -4.84 -20.55
CA ALA A 67 -11.47 -5.35 -21.84
C ALA A 67 -11.06 -4.24 -22.83
N ASP A 68 -11.55 -3.01 -22.64
CA ASP A 68 -11.21 -1.87 -23.48
C ASP A 68 -9.83 -1.27 -23.13
N ILE A 69 -9.31 -1.54 -21.92
CA ILE A 69 -8.11 -0.88 -21.40
C ILE A 69 -6.96 -1.85 -21.04
N ALA A 70 -7.26 -3.14 -20.83
CA ALA A 70 -6.24 -4.13 -20.46
C ALA A 70 -6.73 -5.56 -20.75
N LYS A 71 -5.76 -6.47 -20.93
CA LYS A 71 -6.00 -7.92 -20.79
C LYS A 71 -5.82 -8.28 -19.32
N VAL A 72 -6.93 -8.61 -18.65
CA VAL A 72 -6.95 -8.85 -17.22
C VAL A 72 -6.89 -10.36 -16.93
N THR A 73 -5.92 -10.75 -16.10
CA THR A 73 -5.78 -12.13 -15.59
C THR A 73 -6.07 -12.14 -14.08
N PRO A 74 -7.19 -12.71 -13.64
CA PRO A 74 -7.55 -12.80 -12.22
C PRO A 74 -6.84 -13.97 -11.53
N LYS A 75 -6.35 -13.74 -10.29
CA LYS A 75 -5.70 -14.74 -9.44
C LYS A 75 -6.11 -14.56 -7.97
N GLN A 76 -6.74 -15.58 -7.40
CA GLN A 76 -7.10 -15.55 -5.98
C GLN A 76 -5.88 -15.88 -5.12
N VAL A 77 -5.47 -14.98 -4.25
CA VAL A 77 -4.35 -15.17 -3.31
C VAL A 77 -4.86 -15.71 -1.98
N VAL A 78 -5.83 -15.03 -1.39
CA VAL A 78 -6.60 -15.41 -0.21
C VAL A 78 -8.01 -14.83 -0.30
N GLN A 79 -8.91 -15.22 0.60
CA GLN A 79 -10.30 -14.73 0.61
C GLN A 79 -10.73 -14.41 2.05
N ILE A 80 -10.30 -13.23 2.55
CA ILE A 80 -10.47 -12.82 3.94
C ILE A 80 -11.00 -11.39 4.05
N GLY A 81 -11.53 -11.04 5.22
CA GLY A 81 -11.64 -9.63 5.62
C GLY A 81 -10.25 -9.09 5.96
N SER A 82 -10.01 -7.80 5.74
CA SER A 82 -8.67 -7.25 5.97
C SER A 82 -8.28 -7.17 7.45
N GLN A 83 -9.24 -7.22 8.37
CA GLN A 83 -8.95 -7.37 9.80
C GLN A 83 -8.23 -8.69 10.14
N ASP A 84 -8.35 -9.70 9.26
CA ASP A 84 -7.69 -11.01 9.41
C ASP A 84 -6.39 -11.12 8.59
N MET A 85 -5.84 -9.98 8.11
CA MET A 85 -4.59 -9.93 7.38
C MET A 85 -3.42 -10.38 8.25
N THR A 86 -2.50 -11.15 7.66
CA THR A 86 -1.33 -11.69 8.36
C THR A 86 -0.03 -11.40 7.63
N ASP A 87 1.09 -11.51 8.36
CA ASP A 87 2.43 -11.40 7.80
C ASP A 87 2.66 -12.44 6.68
N ASP A 88 2.09 -13.65 6.78
CA ASP A 88 2.19 -14.70 5.76
C ASP A 88 1.52 -14.29 4.44
N VAL A 89 0.37 -13.62 4.52
CA VAL A 89 -0.32 -13.11 3.32
C VAL A 89 0.50 -11.99 2.68
N TRP A 90 1.12 -11.11 3.45
CA TRP A 90 2.02 -10.09 2.92
C TRP A 90 3.23 -10.70 2.22
N LEU A 91 3.89 -11.69 2.84
CA LEU A 91 5.01 -12.41 2.22
C LEU A 91 4.58 -13.10 0.93
N LYS A 92 3.41 -13.76 0.93
CA LYS A 92 2.85 -14.41 -0.26
C LYS A 92 2.59 -13.42 -1.40
N LEU A 93 1.99 -12.25 -1.11
CA LEU A 93 1.75 -11.19 -2.08
C LEU A 93 3.06 -10.68 -2.70
N ALA A 94 4.04 -10.33 -1.87
CA ALA A 94 5.33 -9.82 -2.34
C ALA A 94 6.07 -10.85 -3.21
N LYS A 95 6.10 -12.12 -2.77
CA LYS A 95 6.72 -13.22 -3.53
C LYS A 95 6.01 -13.45 -4.86
N THR A 96 4.66 -13.41 -4.89
CA THR A 96 3.85 -13.56 -6.11
C THR A 96 4.15 -12.44 -7.11
N ILE A 97 4.09 -11.17 -6.68
CA ILE A 97 4.38 -10.02 -7.54
C ILE A 97 5.80 -10.09 -8.11
N ASN A 98 6.78 -10.44 -7.29
CA ASN A 98 8.18 -10.55 -7.73
C ASN A 98 8.38 -11.68 -8.74
N ALA A 99 7.72 -12.84 -8.57
CA ALA A 99 7.81 -13.99 -9.48
C ALA A 99 7.10 -13.75 -10.82
N ASP A 100 5.99 -13.02 -10.81
CA ASP A 100 5.18 -12.76 -12.00
C ASP A 100 5.54 -11.43 -12.72
N CYS A 101 6.52 -10.67 -12.19
CA CYS A 101 6.91 -9.36 -12.70
C CYS A 101 7.27 -9.32 -14.19
N SER A 102 7.90 -10.38 -14.73
CA SER A 102 8.28 -10.45 -16.14
C SER A 102 7.14 -10.88 -17.08
N LYS A 103 6.02 -11.37 -16.51
CA LYS A 103 4.91 -11.97 -17.27
C LYS A 103 3.81 -10.95 -17.58
N VAL A 104 3.77 -9.82 -16.87
CA VAL A 104 2.69 -8.84 -16.96
C VAL A 104 3.21 -7.41 -17.01
N ASP A 105 2.35 -6.46 -17.35
CA ASP A 105 2.67 -5.03 -17.42
C ASP A 105 2.31 -4.28 -16.14
N GLY A 106 1.50 -4.86 -15.28
CA GLY A 106 1.13 -4.27 -13.99
C GLY A 106 0.31 -5.20 -13.12
N PHE A 107 0.16 -4.81 -11.85
CA PHE A 107 -0.58 -5.55 -10.84
C PHE A 107 -1.67 -4.68 -10.21
N VAL A 108 -2.83 -5.27 -9.99
CA VAL A 108 -3.90 -4.72 -9.16
C VAL A 108 -4.14 -5.68 -8.01
N ILE A 109 -4.18 -5.18 -6.77
CA ILE A 109 -4.50 -6.00 -5.60
C ILE A 109 -5.85 -5.55 -5.05
N THR A 110 -6.90 -6.40 -5.14
CA THR A 110 -8.16 -6.13 -4.45
C THR A 110 -8.03 -6.50 -2.99
N HIS A 111 -8.37 -5.56 -2.10
CA HIS A 111 -8.08 -5.66 -0.68
C HIS A 111 -9.22 -5.05 0.16
N GLY A 112 -9.40 -5.54 1.37
CA GLY A 112 -10.26 -4.87 2.34
C GLY A 112 -9.63 -3.58 2.86
N THR A 113 -10.45 -2.62 3.21
CA THR A 113 -10.00 -1.24 3.45
C THR A 113 -9.32 -1.03 4.81
N ASP A 114 -9.56 -1.90 5.82
CA ASP A 114 -9.15 -1.66 7.21
C ASP A 114 -7.63 -1.68 7.42
N THR A 115 -6.93 -2.61 6.76
CA THR A 115 -5.47 -2.76 6.87
C THR A 115 -4.76 -2.52 5.53
N MET A 116 -5.44 -1.93 4.55
CA MET A 116 -4.88 -1.67 3.22
C MET A 116 -3.62 -0.81 3.28
N GLU A 117 -3.57 0.16 4.18
CA GLU A 117 -2.41 1.05 4.34
C GLU A 117 -1.14 0.31 4.79
N GLU A 118 -1.30 -0.73 5.62
CA GLU A 118 -0.19 -1.57 6.08
C GLU A 118 0.32 -2.45 4.94
N THR A 119 -0.60 -3.14 4.25
CA THR A 119 -0.27 -3.98 3.08
C THR A 119 0.38 -3.16 1.97
N ALA A 120 -0.16 -1.98 1.66
CA ALA A 120 0.40 -1.09 0.64
C ALA A 120 1.83 -0.66 0.99
N TYR A 121 2.07 -0.27 2.24
CA TYR A 121 3.40 0.15 2.69
C TYR A 121 4.38 -1.02 2.74
N PHE A 122 3.96 -2.19 3.20
CA PHE A 122 4.77 -3.40 3.14
C PHE A 122 5.23 -3.73 1.70
N LEU A 123 4.30 -3.74 0.75
CA LEU A 123 4.60 -4.00 -0.65
C LEU A 123 5.49 -2.89 -1.26
N ASN A 124 5.27 -1.64 -0.87
CA ASN A 124 6.10 -0.51 -1.31
C ASN A 124 7.57 -0.68 -0.92
N LEU A 125 7.84 -1.38 0.17
CA LEU A 125 9.19 -1.63 0.67
C LEU A 125 9.79 -2.96 0.14
N THR A 126 8.97 -3.95 -0.23
CA THR A 126 9.44 -5.33 -0.48
C THR A 126 9.33 -5.79 -1.94
N VAL A 127 8.51 -5.13 -2.76
CA VAL A 127 8.38 -5.47 -4.18
C VAL A 127 9.68 -5.12 -4.91
N LYS A 128 10.23 -6.10 -5.67
CA LYS A 128 11.44 -5.95 -6.49
C LYS A 128 11.11 -5.92 -8.00
N CYS A 129 9.96 -5.38 -8.32
CA CYS A 129 9.42 -5.25 -9.65
C CYS A 129 9.33 -3.77 -10.06
N LYS A 130 9.64 -3.46 -11.32
CA LYS A 130 9.56 -2.09 -11.88
C LYS A 130 8.21 -1.80 -12.57
N LYS A 131 7.25 -2.71 -12.44
CA LYS A 131 5.90 -2.54 -13.00
C LYS A 131 4.99 -1.82 -12.01
N PRO A 132 3.92 -1.14 -12.46
CA PRO A 132 2.89 -0.59 -11.60
C PRO A 132 2.31 -1.63 -10.64
N VAL A 133 2.12 -1.26 -9.38
CA VAL A 133 1.43 -2.06 -8.36
C VAL A 133 0.40 -1.17 -7.66
N VAL A 134 -0.88 -1.51 -7.81
CA VAL A 134 -2.00 -0.69 -7.39
C VAL A 134 -2.92 -1.48 -6.47
N LEU A 135 -3.15 -1.00 -5.24
CA LEU A 135 -4.18 -1.56 -4.37
C LEU A 135 -5.51 -0.85 -4.60
N VAL A 136 -6.59 -1.61 -4.42
CA VAL A 136 -7.96 -1.11 -4.55
C VAL A 136 -8.89 -1.83 -3.60
N GLY A 137 -9.91 -1.12 -3.13
CA GLY A 137 -10.97 -1.65 -2.29
C GLY A 137 -12.31 -1.01 -2.61
N ALA A 138 -13.27 -1.25 -1.73
CA ALA A 138 -14.56 -0.58 -1.75
C ALA A 138 -15.02 -0.29 -0.33
N MET A 139 -15.75 0.78 -0.13
CA MET A 139 -16.39 1.11 1.15
C MET A 139 -17.83 0.59 1.23
N LEU A 140 -18.47 0.35 0.06
CA LEU A 140 -19.80 -0.23 -0.05
C LEU A 140 -19.69 -1.65 -0.62
N PRO A 141 -20.45 -2.63 -0.06
CA PRO A 141 -20.48 -3.99 -0.61
C PRO A 141 -21.04 -4.00 -2.03
N SER A 142 -20.70 -5.03 -2.80
CA SER A 142 -21.10 -5.16 -4.22
C SER A 142 -22.63 -5.15 -4.44
N THR A 143 -23.39 -5.53 -3.43
CA THR A 143 -24.88 -5.54 -3.41
C THR A 143 -25.48 -4.22 -2.96
N GLY A 144 -24.66 -3.27 -2.50
CA GLY A 144 -25.10 -1.98 -1.98
C GLY A 144 -25.56 -1.01 -3.09
N LEU A 145 -26.58 -0.20 -2.80
CA LEU A 145 -26.98 0.89 -3.68
C LEU A 145 -25.83 1.91 -3.80
N GLY A 146 -25.40 2.17 -5.02
CA GLY A 146 -24.23 3.05 -5.27
C GLY A 146 -22.87 2.40 -4.96
N ALA A 147 -22.75 1.06 -4.98
CA ALA A 147 -21.51 0.34 -4.77
C ALA A 147 -20.33 0.96 -5.55
N ASP A 148 -19.26 1.32 -4.82
CA ASP A 148 -18.08 2.00 -5.38
C ASP A 148 -17.05 1.04 -5.98
N GLY A 149 -17.17 -0.27 -5.68
CA GLY A 149 -16.23 -1.31 -6.10
C GLY A 149 -15.97 -1.38 -7.61
N PRO A 150 -17.01 -1.43 -8.48
CA PRO A 150 -16.82 -1.52 -9.94
C PRO A 150 -16.02 -0.33 -10.49
N ARG A 151 -16.34 0.89 -10.09
CA ARG A 151 -15.61 2.10 -10.52
C ARG A 151 -14.19 2.09 -9.98
N ASN A 152 -13.99 1.72 -8.73
CA ASN A 152 -12.66 1.65 -8.14
C ASN A 152 -11.80 0.60 -8.84
N LEU A 153 -12.35 -0.58 -9.16
CA LEU A 153 -11.62 -1.63 -9.89
C LEU A 153 -11.21 -1.16 -11.30
N TYR A 154 -12.14 -0.53 -12.04
CA TYR A 154 -11.83 0.05 -13.34
C TYR A 154 -10.67 1.06 -13.25
N ASN A 155 -10.76 2.00 -12.32
CA ASN A 155 -9.75 3.01 -12.09
C ASN A 155 -8.39 2.41 -11.68
N ALA A 156 -8.38 1.35 -10.89
CA ALA A 156 -7.15 0.67 -10.48
C ALA A 156 -6.47 -0.03 -11.65
N VAL A 157 -7.23 -0.71 -12.52
CA VAL A 157 -6.69 -1.33 -13.73
C VAL A 157 -6.16 -0.27 -14.69
N LEU A 158 -6.88 0.84 -14.90
CA LEU A 158 -6.41 1.97 -15.70
C LEU A 158 -5.09 2.54 -15.12
N THR A 159 -5.01 2.68 -13.80
CA THR A 159 -3.80 3.15 -13.11
C THR A 159 -2.64 2.16 -13.28
N ALA A 160 -2.89 0.85 -13.19
CA ALA A 160 -1.88 -0.17 -13.42
C ALA A 160 -1.42 -0.25 -14.89
N ALA A 161 -2.31 0.05 -15.84
CA ALA A 161 -2.01 0.15 -17.27
C ALA A 161 -1.19 1.42 -17.63
N THR A 162 -1.16 2.42 -16.73
CA THR A 162 -0.43 3.68 -16.92
C THR A 162 1.03 3.52 -16.48
N LYS A 163 1.97 3.56 -17.43
CA LYS A 163 3.42 3.29 -17.17
C LYS A 163 4.04 4.23 -16.13
N GLU A 164 3.59 5.47 -16.08
CA GLU A 164 4.06 6.49 -15.12
C GLU A 164 3.80 6.10 -13.67
N THR A 165 2.82 5.26 -13.42
CA THR A 165 2.49 4.73 -12.08
C THR A 165 3.67 4.01 -11.44
N ALA A 166 4.49 3.30 -12.22
CA ALA A 166 5.68 2.61 -11.70
C ALA A 166 6.69 3.54 -11.02
N LYS A 167 6.69 4.83 -11.35
CA LYS A 167 7.57 5.83 -10.73
C LYS A 167 7.10 6.24 -9.33
N GLN A 168 5.86 5.94 -8.99
CA GLN A 168 5.24 6.32 -7.71
C GLN A 168 5.44 5.27 -6.60
N GLY A 169 6.03 4.11 -6.92
CA GLY A 169 6.05 2.95 -6.05
C GLY A 169 4.71 2.24 -6.03
N VAL A 170 4.35 1.66 -4.89
CA VAL A 170 3.02 1.08 -4.69
C VAL A 170 2.04 2.21 -4.36
N VAL A 171 0.90 2.20 -5.02
CA VAL A 171 -0.15 3.21 -4.85
C VAL A 171 -1.50 2.57 -4.52
N VAL A 172 -2.41 3.38 -4.00
CA VAL A 172 -3.82 3.03 -3.84
C VAL A 172 -4.65 3.91 -4.75
N ALA A 173 -5.53 3.30 -5.54
CA ALA A 173 -6.47 3.98 -6.42
C ALA A 173 -7.91 3.76 -5.95
N MET A 174 -8.51 4.76 -5.33
CA MET A 174 -9.89 4.75 -4.84
C MET A 174 -10.51 6.13 -4.97
N ASN A 175 -11.82 6.19 -5.13
CA ASN A 175 -12.58 7.45 -5.19
C ASN A 175 -11.97 8.50 -6.14
N ASN A 176 -11.54 8.05 -7.34
CA ASN A 176 -10.93 8.86 -8.40
C ASN A 176 -9.61 9.58 -8.04
N ILE A 177 -8.95 9.18 -6.97
CA ILE A 177 -7.61 9.69 -6.61
C ILE A 177 -6.59 8.56 -6.56
N VAL A 178 -5.32 8.92 -6.74
CA VAL A 178 -4.17 8.03 -6.55
C VAL A 178 -3.34 8.58 -5.40
N VAL A 179 -3.09 7.75 -4.40
CA VAL A 179 -2.29 8.10 -3.22
C VAL A 179 -1.13 7.13 -3.05
N GLY A 180 0.04 7.65 -2.65
CA GLY A 180 1.22 6.83 -2.40
C GLY A 180 1.09 6.01 -1.11
N ALA A 181 1.56 4.77 -1.14
CA ALA A 181 1.43 3.82 -0.03
C ALA A 181 1.96 4.34 1.32
N ARG A 182 3.03 5.13 1.30
CA ARG A 182 3.65 5.63 2.54
C ARG A 182 2.76 6.61 3.31
N ASP A 183 2.06 7.51 2.60
CA ASP A 183 1.27 8.58 3.24
C ASP A 183 -0.24 8.26 3.30
N MET A 184 -0.69 7.26 2.52
CA MET A 184 -2.09 6.87 2.50
C MET A 184 -2.57 6.39 3.86
N MET A 185 -3.76 6.84 4.27
CA MET A 185 -4.44 6.36 5.46
C MET A 185 -5.96 6.30 5.27
N LYS A 186 -6.62 5.40 6.02
CA LYS A 186 -8.07 5.36 6.14
C LYS A 186 -8.52 6.37 7.19
N SER A 187 -9.11 7.49 6.76
CA SER A 187 -9.48 8.61 7.62
C SER A 187 -10.93 8.58 8.10
N ASN A 188 -11.77 7.71 7.50
CA ASN A 188 -13.18 7.60 7.82
C ASN A 188 -13.59 6.13 7.86
N THR A 189 -14.49 5.78 8.77
CA THR A 189 -14.93 4.39 8.97
C THR A 189 -15.91 3.90 7.92
N VAL A 190 -16.69 4.77 7.28
CA VAL A 190 -17.83 4.40 6.42
C VAL A 190 -17.91 5.13 5.08
N GLN A 191 -17.38 6.34 4.97
CA GLN A 191 -17.51 7.15 3.77
C GLN A 191 -16.62 6.63 2.61
N PRO A 192 -17.10 6.66 1.34
CA PRO A 192 -16.26 6.34 0.18
C PRO A 192 -15.03 7.24 0.07
N GLU A 193 -15.11 8.51 0.46
CA GLU A 193 -14.00 9.46 0.53
C GLU A 193 -13.16 9.26 1.80
N THR A 194 -12.64 8.05 1.99
CA THR A 194 -11.95 7.66 3.21
C THR A 194 -10.44 7.66 3.10
N PHE A 195 -9.90 7.39 1.90
CA PHE A 195 -8.45 7.32 1.73
C PHE A 195 -7.89 8.69 1.38
N ILE A 196 -7.03 9.17 2.26
CA ILE A 196 -6.32 10.43 2.10
C ILE A 196 -4.81 10.22 2.19
N ALA A 197 -4.05 11.16 1.65
CA ALA A 197 -2.63 11.31 1.92
C ALA A 197 -2.46 12.43 2.94
N ALA A 198 -2.36 12.04 4.21
CA ALA A 198 -2.58 12.93 5.35
C ALA A 198 -1.54 14.05 5.50
N ASN A 199 -0.27 13.79 5.11
CA ASN A 199 0.82 14.75 5.28
C ASN A 199 1.26 15.42 3.99
N PHE A 200 1.21 14.70 2.83
CA PHE A 200 1.88 15.16 1.59
C PHE A 200 0.93 15.27 0.39
N GLY A 201 -0.32 14.89 0.54
CA GLY A 201 -1.32 14.99 -0.51
C GLY A 201 -1.30 13.82 -1.50
N LYS A 202 -2.35 13.75 -2.33
CA LYS A 202 -2.47 12.76 -3.40
C LYS A 202 -1.38 12.95 -4.46
N VAL A 203 -0.96 11.87 -5.11
CA VAL A 203 0.02 11.93 -6.20
C VAL A 203 -0.64 12.10 -7.56
N GLY A 204 -1.92 11.73 -7.70
CA GLY A 204 -2.63 11.85 -8.96
C GLY A 204 -4.15 11.80 -8.83
N THR A 205 -4.81 12.04 -9.95
CA THR A 205 -6.27 12.01 -10.12
C THR A 205 -6.65 11.16 -11.33
N ILE A 206 -7.88 10.63 -11.30
CA ILE A 206 -8.42 9.80 -12.37
C ILE A 206 -9.71 10.44 -12.86
N PHE A 207 -9.71 10.91 -14.10
CA PHE A 207 -10.85 11.53 -14.73
C PHE A 207 -10.85 11.29 -16.24
N ASN A 208 -12.03 11.14 -16.87
CA ASN A 208 -12.17 10.89 -18.32
C ASN A 208 -11.25 9.78 -18.83
N ASN A 209 -11.21 8.63 -18.14
CA ASN A 209 -10.37 7.48 -18.49
C ASN A 209 -8.87 7.82 -18.60
N LYS A 210 -8.43 8.80 -17.84
CA LYS A 210 -7.04 9.22 -17.78
C LYS A 210 -6.57 9.36 -16.35
N VAL A 211 -5.37 8.84 -16.08
CA VAL A 211 -4.62 9.09 -14.84
C VAL A 211 -3.70 10.26 -15.07
N THR A 212 -3.77 11.27 -14.21
CA THR A 212 -2.90 12.45 -14.27
C THR A 212 -2.10 12.52 -12.96
N TYR A 213 -0.79 12.55 -13.07
CA TYR A 213 0.14 12.72 -11.95
C TYR A 213 0.64 14.17 -11.92
N GLU A 214 0.44 14.85 -10.79
CA GLU A 214 0.87 16.23 -10.55
C GLU A 214 1.98 16.31 -9.49
N SER A 215 2.22 15.22 -8.77
CA SER A 215 3.32 15.09 -7.82
C SER A 215 3.98 13.71 -7.92
N THR A 216 5.08 13.51 -7.20
CA THR A 216 5.82 12.26 -7.24
C THR A 216 6.30 11.88 -5.85
N THR A 217 6.40 10.56 -5.61
CA THR A 217 7.01 10.02 -4.41
C THR A 217 8.52 10.20 -4.44
N LEU A 218 9.07 10.98 -3.51
CA LEU A 218 10.50 11.27 -3.44
C LEU A 218 11.29 10.19 -2.69
N ARG A 219 10.68 9.55 -1.70
CA ARG A 219 11.36 8.53 -0.89
C ARG A 219 11.61 7.26 -1.68
N PRO A 220 12.74 6.56 -1.43
CA PRO A 220 13.04 5.30 -2.12
C PRO A 220 11.96 4.25 -1.84
N HIS A 221 11.58 3.50 -2.88
CA HIS A 221 10.56 2.47 -2.82
C HIS A 221 10.91 1.28 -3.72
N THR A 222 10.20 0.19 -3.61
CA THR A 222 10.27 -1.02 -4.45
C THR A 222 11.71 -1.50 -4.67
N THR A 223 12.23 -1.41 -5.88
CA THR A 223 13.58 -1.88 -6.24
C THR A 223 14.72 -1.07 -5.59
N LYS A 224 14.41 0.11 -5.02
CA LYS A 224 15.41 0.99 -4.37
C LYS A 224 15.50 0.78 -2.85
N THR A 225 14.81 -0.20 -2.28
CA THR A 225 14.88 -0.54 -0.86
C THR A 225 15.76 -1.77 -0.65
N PRO A 226 16.36 -1.97 0.56
CA PRO A 226 17.16 -3.16 0.86
C PRO A 226 16.32 -4.38 1.28
N PHE A 227 15.01 -4.22 1.45
CA PHE A 227 14.13 -5.24 2.03
C PHE A 227 13.73 -6.28 0.97
N ASP A 228 14.50 -7.35 0.89
CA ASP A 228 14.18 -8.54 0.09
C ASP A 228 13.59 -9.61 1.02
N VAL A 229 12.36 -10.03 0.72
CA VAL A 229 11.61 -11.02 1.48
C VAL A 229 11.49 -12.38 0.76
N SER A 230 12.19 -12.57 -0.36
CA SER A 230 12.10 -13.79 -1.19
C SER A 230 12.40 -15.07 -0.42
N LYS A 231 13.36 -14.99 0.53
CA LYS A 231 13.80 -16.12 1.36
C LYS A 231 13.21 -16.12 2.78
N LEU A 232 12.32 -15.20 3.11
CA LEU A 232 11.73 -15.13 4.44
C LEU A 232 10.45 -15.96 4.51
N ASP A 233 10.34 -16.77 5.54
CA ASP A 233 9.11 -17.54 5.85
C ASP A 233 8.29 -16.87 6.96
N LYS A 234 8.90 -15.99 7.74
CA LYS A 234 8.25 -15.21 8.81
C LYS A 234 8.91 -13.86 8.99
N LEU A 235 8.17 -12.91 9.56
CA LEU A 235 8.69 -11.62 10.00
C LEU A 235 8.97 -11.61 11.51
N PRO A 236 9.89 -10.73 12.00
CA PRO A 236 10.08 -10.48 13.41
C PRO A 236 8.80 -10.04 14.11
N LYS A 237 8.59 -10.46 15.36
CA LYS A 237 7.44 -10.04 16.15
C LYS A 237 7.58 -8.60 16.60
N VAL A 238 6.68 -7.73 16.13
CA VAL A 238 6.60 -6.32 16.54
C VAL A 238 5.19 -6.00 16.98
N GLY A 239 5.03 -5.46 18.18
CA GLY A 239 3.74 -5.07 18.75
C GLY A 239 3.57 -3.55 18.82
N ILE A 240 2.32 -3.11 19.01
CA ILE A 240 1.98 -1.69 19.22
C ILE A 240 1.40 -1.53 20.61
N VAL A 241 1.88 -0.56 21.38
CA VAL A 241 1.33 -0.15 22.68
C VAL A 241 0.60 1.16 22.49
N TYR A 242 -0.71 1.19 22.80
CA TYR A 242 -1.55 2.35 22.62
C TYR A 242 -1.62 3.19 23.90
N ASN A 243 -1.14 4.45 23.86
CA ASN A 243 -1.17 5.35 25.00
C ASN A 243 -2.47 6.15 25.10
N HIS A 244 -2.99 6.31 26.31
CA HIS A 244 -4.15 7.13 26.65
C HIS A 244 -4.03 7.67 28.09
N GLY A 245 -4.91 8.58 28.48
CA GLY A 245 -4.96 9.05 29.88
C GLY A 245 -5.24 7.88 30.83
N GLY A 246 -4.43 7.73 31.88
CA GLY A 246 -4.57 6.64 32.85
C GLY A 246 -4.16 5.25 32.34
N VAL A 247 -3.43 5.15 31.23
CA VAL A 247 -2.94 3.85 30.72
C VAL A 247 -1.99 3.20 31.73
N GLU A 248 -2.07 1.89 31.84
CA GLU A 248 -1.16 1.05 32.64
C GLU A 248 -0.12 0.34 31.77
N GLY A 249 0.96 -0.14 32.41
CA GLY A 249 2.08 -0.79 31.72
C GLY A 249 1.82 -2.23 31.25
N ILE A 250 0.65 -2.81 31.52
CA ILE A 250 0.33 -4.23 31.30
C ILE A 250 0.56 -4.64 29.85
N GLN A 251 0.08 -3.85 28.89
CA GLN A 251 0.24 -4.17 27.46
C GLN A 251 1.72 -4.17 27.05
N ALA A 252 2.49 -3.20 27.51
CA ALA A 252 3.92 -3.13 27.20
C ALA A 252 4.67 -4.30 27.80
N GLN A 253 4.39 -4.65 29.06
CA GLN A 253 5.02 -5.77 29.75
C GLN A 253 4.66 -7.11 29.09
N ALA A 254 3.41 -7.31 28.70
CA ALA A 254 2.97 -8.52 28.02
C ALA A 254 3.72 -8.76 26.68
N LEU A 255 3.98 -7.71 25.91
CA LEU A 255 4.80 -7.84 24.68
C LEU A 255 6.24 -8.23 24.98
N VAL A 256 6.84 -7.66 26.03
CA VAL A 256 8.20 -8.04 26.48
C VAL A 256 8.23 -9.51 26.90
N ASP A 257 7.29 -9.94 27.74
CA ASP A 257 7.21 -11.31 28.27
C ASP A 257 6.93 -12.35 27.18
N ALA A 258 6.19 -11.95 26.12
CA ALA A 258 5.90 -12.79 24.95
C ALA A 258 7.06 -12.83 23.92
N GLY A 259 8.20 -12.21 24.22
CA GLY A 259 9.40 -12.26 23.39
C GLY A 259 9.28 -11.49 22.08
N TYR A 260 8.60 -10.36 22.07
CA TYR A 260 8.58 -9.46 20.92
C TYR A 260 9.95 -8.82 20.72
N GLU A 261 10.37 -8.73 19.46
CA GLU A 261 11.68 -8.16 19.08
C GLU A 261 11.63 -6.65 18.88
N GLY A 262 10.42 -6.09 18.73
CA GLY A 262 10.18 -4.66 18.59
C GLY A 262 8.86 -4.23 19.19
N ILE A 263 8.81 -3.00 19.68
CA ILE A 263 7.62 -2.37 20.24
C ILE A 263 7.49 -0.96 19.64
N VAL A 264 6.32 -0.68 19.07
CA VAL A 264 5.95 0.66 18.63
C VAL A 264 5.05 1.29 19.68
N ASN A 265 5.47 2.39 20.25
CA ASN A 265 4.66 3.18 21.16
C ASN A 265 3.78 4.14 20.36
N ALA A 266 2.48 3.87 20.27
CA ALA A 266 1.48 4.82 19.76
C ALA A 266 1.21 5.87 20.84
N GLY A 267 2.12 6.84 20.95
CA GLY A 267 2.14 7.87 21.98
C GLY A 267 1.07 8.94 21.79
N VAL A 268 0.96 9.82 22.75
CA VAL A 268 0.13 11.02 22.68
C VAL A 268 0.96 12.21 22.20
N GLY A 269 0.32 13.20 21.57
CA GLY A 269 1.04 14.39 21.08
C GLY A 269 2.22 14.01 20.19
N ASN A 270 3.41 14.49 20.50
CA ASN A 270 4.65 14.21 19.77
C ASN A 270 5.28 12.84 20.12
N GLY A 271 4.48 11.80 20.21
CA GLY A 271 4.95 10.45 20.54
C GLY A 271 5.29 10.26 22.02
N ASN A 272 4.72 11.07 22.92
CA ASN A 272 4.97 11.00 24.35
C ASN A 272 4.47 9.70 24.97
N ILE A 273 5.22 9.24 25.97
CA ILE A 273 5.04 7.95 26.63
C ILE A 273 4.50 8.21 28.05
N HIS A 274 3.44 7.53 28.44
CA HIS A 274 2.92 7.64 29.80
C HIS A 274 3.93 7.08 30.83
N LYS A 275 3.97 7.71 32.01
CA LYS A 275 4.93 7.37 33.08
C LYS A 275 4.87 5.90 33.56
N SER A 276 3.74 5.22 33.41
CA SER A 276 3.59 3.80 33.75
C SER A 276 4.21 2.86 32.70
N ILE A 277 4.34 3.31 31.44
CA ILE A 277 4.87 2.53 30.32
C ILE A 277 6.38 2.80 30.17
N PHE A 278 6.81 4.03 30.40
CA PHE A 278 8.17 4.49 30.11
C PHE A 278 9.27 3.59 30.70
N PRO A 279 9.26 3.20 31.99
CA PRO A 279 10.30 2.34 32.58
C PRO A 279 10.37 0.97 31.93
N ILE A 280 9.22 0.43 31.48
CA ILE A 280 9.14 -0.88 30.80
C ILE A 280 9.83 -0.79 29.44
N LEU A 281 9.53 0.25 28.66
CA LEU A 281 10.16 0.46 27.35
C LEU A 281 11.64 0.77 27.44
N GLU A 282 12.07 1.55 28.45
CA GLU A 282 13.48 1.79 28.72
C GLU A 282 14.23 0.50 29.04
N LYS A 283 13.67 -0.37 29.88
CA LYS A 283 14.25 -1.68 30.20
C LYS A 283 14.26 -2.58 28.95
N ALA A 284 13.19 -2.57 28.16
CA ALA A 284 13.11 -3.32 26.91
C ALA A 284 14.20 -2.90 25.93
N ALA A 285 14.42 -1.61 25.72
CA ALA A 285 15.47 -1.09 24.85
C ALA A 285 16.87 -1.50 25.34
N LYS A 286 17.14 -1.40 26.64
CA LYS A 286 18.40 -1.85 27.25
C LYS A 286 18.62 -3.37 27.10
N SER A 287 17.58 -4.17 26.96
CA SER A 287 17.66 -5.61 26.72
C SER A 287 17.74 -5.99 25.23
N GLY A 288 17.78 -5.01 24.33
CA GLY A 288 17.92 -5.23 22.88
C GLY A 288 16.60 -5.36 22.10
N ILE A 289 15.45 -5.05 22.72
CA ILE A 289 14.16 -4.91 22.02
C ILE A 289 14.15 -3.51 21.38
N ALA A 290 13.89 -3.43 20.08
CA ALA A 290 13.81 -2.15 19.40
C ALA A 290 12.53 -1.41 19.76
N VAL A 291 12.66 -0.17 20.27
CA VAL A 291 11.52 0.67 20.69
C VAL A 291 11.39 1.86 19.76
N VAL A 292 10.22 2.01 19.13
CA VAL A 292 9.91 3.14 18.25
C VAL A 292 8.86 4.02 18.90
N ARG A 293 9.14 5.30 19.04
CA ARG A 293 8.13 6.32 19.36
C ARG A 293 7.41 6.73 18.08
N SER A 294 6.11 6.56 18.07
CA SER A 294 5.17 7.05 17.07
C SER A 294 4.02 7.75 17.77
N SER A 295 3.08 8.29 17.03
CA SER A 295 1.94 9.00 17.61
C SER A 295 0.61 8.46 17.12
N ARG A 296 -0.40 8.44 17.99
CA ARG A 296 -1.80 8.24 17.61
C ARG A 296 -2.42 9.45 16.90
N VAL A 297 -1.73 10.59 16.92
CA VAL A 297 -2.14 11.77 16.13
C VAL A 297 -1.93 11.47 14.65
N PRO A 298 -2.94 11.67 13.80
CA PRO A 298 -2.91 11.16 12.43
C PRO A 298 -1.96 11.90 11.49
N THR A 299 -1.56 13.12 11.82
CA THR A 299 -0.69 13.98 10.99
C THR A 299 0.45 14.59 11.79
N GLY A 300 1.48 15.03 11.08
CA GLY A 300 2.68 15.57 11.67
C GLY A 300 3.74 14.51 11.92
N ALA A 301 4.89 14.93 12.38
CA ALA A 301 6.02 14.04 12.66
C ALA A 301 6.21 13.85 14.17
N THR A 302 6.48 12.63 14.59
CA THR A 302 7.14 12.38 15.87
C THR A 302 8.60 12.82 15.72
N THR A 303 9.00 13.87 16.43
CA THR A 303 10.34 14.46 16.29
C THR A 303 11.34 13.73 17.19
N LYS A 304 12.54 13.53 16.65
CA LYS A 304 13.64 12.91 17.37
C LYS A 304 14.23 13.87 18.40
N ASP A 305 14.62 13.33 19.56
CA ASP A 305 15.31 14.05 20.64
C ASP A 305 14.61 15.39 21.05
N ALA A 306 13.26 15.37 21.11
CA ALA A 306 12.46 16.51 21.54
C ALA A 306 12.11 16.42 23.04
N GLU A 307 10.85 16.12 23.40
CA GLU A 307 10.44 15.95 24.80
C GLU A 307 11.00 14.67 25.42
N VAL A 308 11.34 13.67 24.59
CA VAL A 308 12.03 12.43 24.98
C VAL A 308 13.40 12.41 24.32
N ASP A 309 14.45 12.23 25.11
CA ASP A 309 15.83 12.04 24.65
C ASP A 309 16.00 10.62 24.11
N ASP A 310 15.72 10.44 22.82
CA ASP A 310 15.77 9.14 22.15
C ASP A 310 17.16 8.53 22.20
N ALA A 311 18.19 9.35 22.02
CA ALA A 311 19.58 8.91 22.04
C ALA A 311 19.98 8.31 23.40
N LYS A 312 19.54 8.94 24.50
CA LYS A 312 19.79 8.47 25.86
C LYS A 312 19.13 7.12 26.15
N TYR A 313 17.89 6.94 25.69
CA TYR A 313 17.10 5.74 26.02
C TYR A 313 17.20 4.64 24.97
N GLY A 314 17.90 4.89 23.85
CA GLY A 314 17.98 3.93 22.74
C GLY A 314 16.68 3.77 21.98
N PHE A 315 15.84 4.78 21.99
CA PHE A 315 14.57 4.79 21.25
C PHE A 315 14.77 5.27 19.82
N LEU A 316 13.80 4.95 18.98
CA LEU A 316 13.70 5.37 17.59
C LEU A 316 12.52 6.33 17.44
N SER A 317 12.61 7.28 16.53
CA SER A 317 11.52 8.16 16.14
C SER A 317 10.93 7.72 14.79
N SER A 318 9.60 7.62 14.71
CA SER A 318 8.92 7.19 13.48
C SER A 318 8.81 8.27 12.39
N GLY A 319 9.16 9.53 12.71
CA GLY A 319 8.89 10.64 11.81
C GLY A 319 7.39 10.76 11.52
N THR A 320 7.02 10.83 10.24
CA THR A 320 5.60 10.92 9.79
C THR A 320 4.90 9.58 9.61
N LEU A 321 5.52 8.46 10.00
CA LEU A 321 4.84 7.17 9.97
C LEU A 321 3.92 7.03 11.19
N ASN A 322 2.66 6.69 10.92
CA ASN A 322 1.72 6.29 11.97
C ASN A 322 2.15 4.95 12.59
N PRO A 323 1.61 4.55 13.76
CA PRO A 323 2.07 3.38 14.50
C PRO A 323 2.05 2.09 13.70
N GLN A 324 1.02 1.83 12.89
CA GLN A 324 0.89 0.60 12.09
C GLN A 324 1.93 0.52 10.97
N LYS A 325 2.24 1.61 10.30
CA LYS A 325 3.31 1.64 9.28
C LYS A 325 4.70 1.64 9.92
N ALA A 326 4.87 2.30 11.07
CA ALA A 326 6.11 2.19 11.84
C ALA A 326 6.38 0.74 12.25
N ARG A 327 5.33 -0.02 12.62
CA ARG A 327 5.42 -1.47 12.87
C ARG A 327 5.94 -2.22 11.64
N VAL A 328 5.38 -1.97 10.47
CA VAL A 328 5.79 -2.61 9.21
C VAL A 328 7.27 -2.33 8.91
N LEU A 329 7.71 -1.07 9.02
CA LEU A 329 9.10 -0.72 8.75
C LEU A 329 10.04 -1.34 9.79
N LEU A 330 9.65 -1.37 11.07
CA LEU A 330 10.46 -2.00 12.12
C LEU A 330 10.59 -3.52 11.89
N GLN A 331 9.52 -4.23 11.54
CA GLN A 331 9.59 -5.65 11.18
C GLN A 331 10.61 -5.90 10.06
N LEU A 332 10.54 -5.10 8.98
CA LEU A 332 11.48 -5.23 7.87
C LEU A 332 12.91 -4.83 8.26
N GLY A 333 13.07 -3.78 9.05
CA GLY A 333 14.37 -3.34 9.59
C GLY A 333 15.05 -4.42 10.41
N LEU A 334 14.31 -5.07 11.29
CA LEU A 334 14.81 -6.15 12.16
C LEU A 334 15.22 -7.41 11.37
N THR A 335 14.75 -7.61 10.14
CA THR A 335 15.29 -8.65 9.25
C THR A 335 16.73 -8.36 8.77
N LYS A 336 17.21 -7.13 8.93
CA LYS A 336 18.51 -6.66 8.45
C LYS A 336 19.49 -6.36 9.58
N THR A 337 19.02 -5.79 10.68
CA THR A 337 19.88 -5.32 11.77
C THR A 337 19.10 -5.16 13.07
N LYS A 338 19.82 -5.26 14.20
CA LYS A 338 19.35 -4.83 15.54
C LYS A 338 20.05 -3.55 16.01
N ASP A 339 20.94 -2.98 15.20
CA ASP A 339 21.61 -1.72 15.51
C ASP A 339 20.63 -0.55 15.45
N VAL A 340 20.47 0.15 16.56
CA VAL A 340 19.50 1.25 16.74
C VAL A 340 19.76 2.39 15.76
N LYS A 341 21.04 2.73 15.49
CA LYS A 341 21.37 3.83 14.56
C LYS A 341 20.99 3.47 13.13
N LYS A 342 21.28 2.23 12.69
CA LYS A 342 20.88 1.75 11.37
C LYS A 342 19.35 1.62 11.22
N LEU A 343 18.66 1.21 12.28
CA LEU A 343 17.20 1.21 12.29
C LEU A 343 16.64 2.63 12.14
N GLN A 344 17.23 3.63 12.86
CA GLN A 344 16.82 5.04 12.70
C GLN A 344 17.06 5.54 11.28
N GLU A 345 18.17 5.20 10.64
CA GLU A 345 18.42 5.54 9.23
C GLU A 345 17.33 5.01 8.29
N TYR A 346 16.72 3.85 8.59
CA TYR A 346 15.57 3.35 7.83
C TYR A 346 14.33 4.22 8.05
N PHE A 347 14.03 4.66 9.27
CA PHE A 347 12.92 5.56 9.55
C PHE A 347 13.11 6.95 8.92
N ASP A 348 14.33 7.45 8.87
CA ASP A 348 14.66 8.72 8.24
C ASP A 348 14.53 8.65 6.71
N LYS A 349 14.78 7.49 6.12
CA LYS A 349 14.88 7.29 4.68
C LYS A 349 13.58 6.82 4.04
N TYR A 350 12.88 5.90 4.67
CA TYR A 350 11.70 5.21 4.11
C TYR A 350 10.41 5.62 4.85
#